data_fbf976e5c367a2a70a058199d5607cc7
#
_entry.id   fbf976e5c367a2a70a058199d5607cc7
#
_cell.length_a   1.000
_cell.length_b   1.000
_cell.length_c   1.000
_cell.angle_alpha   90.00
_cell.angle_beta   90.00
_cell.angle_gamma   90.00
#
_symmetry.space_group_name_H-M   'P 1'
#
loop_
_entity.id
_entity.type
_entity.pdbx_description
1 polymer ?
#
loop_
_entity_poly.entity_id
_entity_poly.type
_entity_poly.pdbx_seq_one_letter_code
_entity_poly.pdbx_strand_id
1 'polypeptide(L)'
;MRCDNCGSTDTYIKNHEHIYQIKGKEIKFNSDRRFCSKCNSLVYDEKLDNTASEKGIEIYNKLYGVPKEEIIALRKKYNLSQELFSKVIGCAKKTLISYEKGVSIPNDSYLILIKILI
;
A
#
# COMPACT_ATOMS: atom_id res chain seq x y z
N MET A 1 2.92 1.63 -24.00
CA MET A 1 3.02 2.85 -23.18
C MET A 1 3.85 3.89 -23.89
N ARG A 2 3.58 5.13 -23.65
CA ARG A 2 4.21 6.23 -24.36
C ARG A 2 4.89 7.17 -23.37
N CYS A 3 6.11 7.59 -23.67
CA CYS A 3 6.83 8.58 -22.87
C CYS A 3 6.22 9.97 -23.08
N ASP A 4 5.82 10.64 -21.99
CA ASP A 4 5.26 11.99 -22.06
C ASP A 4 6.31 13.05 -22.41
N ASN A 5 7.59 12.77 -22.16
CA ASN A 5 8.67 13.70 -22.41
C ASN A 5 9.08 13.75 -23.89
N CYS A 6 9.26 12.60 -24.55
CA CYS A 6 9.74 12.53 -25.93
C CYS A 6 8.78 11.83 -26.89
N GLY A 7 7.67 11.27 -26.41
CA GLY A 7 6.67 10.59 -27.22
C GLY A 7 7.05 9.21 -27.74
N SER A 8 8.21 8.66 -27.33
CA SER A 8 8.64 7.32 -27.72
C SER A 8 7.77 6.26 -27.09
N THR A 9 7.51 5.16 -27.83
CA THR A 9 6.84 3.97 -27.30
C THR A 9 7.83 2.89 -26.86
N ASP A 10 9.12 3.12 -27.04
CA ASP A 10 10.18 2.19 -26.67
C ASP A 10 10.56 2.42 -25.20
N THR A 11 10.18 1.48 -24.35
CA THR A 11 10.35 1.57 -22.90
C THR A 11 10.97 0.29 -22.35
N TYR A 12 11.57 0.39 -21.16
CA TYR A 12 12.13 -0.76 -20.45
C TYR A 12 11.79 -0.70 -18.95
N ILE A 13 11.84 -1.85 -18.28
CA ILE A 13 11.60 -1.96 -16.86
C ILE A 13 12.93 -2.16 -16.16
N LYS A 14 13.15 -1.39 -15.08
CA LYS A 14 14.36 -1.44 -14.28
C LYS A 14 14.00 -1.37 -12.81
N ASN A 15 14.71 -2.13 -11.97
CA ASN A 15 14.60 -2.01 -10.53
C ASN A 15 15.09 -0.64 -10.08
N HIS A 16 14.30 0.03 -9.24
CA HIS A 16 14.56 1.40 -8.82
C HIS A 16 14.28 1.55 -7.33
N GLU A 17 15.09 2.35 -6.64
CA GLU A 17 14.87 2.67 -5.24
C GLU A 17 13.75 3.69 -5.11
N HIS A 18 12.80 3.41 -4.23
CA HIS A 18 11.71 4.31 -3.88
C HIS A 18 11.92 4.84 -2.46
N ILE A 19 11.63 6.12 -2.27
CA ILE A 19 11.65 6.76 -0.97
C ILE A 19 10.29 7.41 -0.78
N TYR A 20 9.48 6.87 0.14
CA TYR A 20 8.16 7.36 0.45
C TYR A 20 8.12 8.00 1.83
N GLN A 21 7.45 9.14 1.95
CA GLN A 21 7.13 9.74 3.23
C GLN A 21 5.70 9.37 3.61
N ILE A 22 5.56 8.50 4.60
CA ILE A 22 4.25 8.03 5.07
C ILE A 22 4.10 8.42 6.53
N LYS A 23 3.15 9.30 6.82
CA LYS A 23 2.87 9.80 8.18
C LYS A 23 4.14 10.28 8.90
N GLY A 24 5.02 10.99 8.21
CA GLY A 24 6.27 11.50 8.76
C GLY A 24 7.40 10.47 8.86
N LYS A 25 7.20 9.25 8.39
CA LYS A 25 8.21 8.20 8.39
C LYS A 25 8.75 7.97 6.97
N GLU A 26 10.06 7.87 6.85
CA GLU A 26 10.71 7.59 5.58
C GLU A 26 10.76 6.08 5.35
N ILE A 27 10.17 5.65 4.23
CA ILE A 27 10.13 4.24 3.84
C ILE A 27 10.94 4.07 2.56
N LYS A 28 12.02 3.31 2.64
CA LYS A 28 12.90 3.01 1.50
C LYS A 28 12.74 1.57 1.07
N PHE A 29 12.58 1.35 -0.22
CA PHE A 29 12.48 0.00 -0.78
C PHE A 29 12.76 0.03 -2.28
N ASN A 30 13.03 -1.13 -2.87
CA ASN A 30 13.24 -1.28 -4.30
C ASN A 30 12.03 -1.93 -4.96
N SER A 31 11.65 -1.40 -6.11
CA SER A 31 10.57 -1.94 -6.92
C SER A 31 10.80 -1.57 -8.38
N ASP A 32 10.20 -2.35 -9.29
CA ASP A 32 10.37 -2.11 -10.72
C ASP A 32 9.64 -0.85 -11.16
N ARG A 33 10.27 -0.09 -12.03
CA ARG A 33 9.70 1.08 -12.70
C ARG A 33 9.98 1.04 -14.19
N ARG A 34 9.14 1.71 -14.95
CA ARG A 34 9.30 1.81 -16.40
C ARG A 34 9.98 3.12 -16.77
N PHE A 35 10.92 3.02 -17.71
CA PHE A 35 11.70 4.16 -18.22
C PHE A 35 11.67 4.19 -19.75
N CYS A 36 11.82 5.38 -20.32
CA CYS A 36 11.96 5.55 -21.74
C CYS A 36 13.37 5.14 -22.20
N SER A 37 13.44 4.30 -23.23
CA SER A 37 14.72 3.83 -23.78
C SER A 37 15.50 4.95 -24.50
N LYS A 38 14.81 6.00 -24.96
CA LYS A 38 15.43 7.10 -25.69
C LYS A 38 15.93 8.22 -24.78
N CYS A 39 15.09 8.70 -23.86
CA CYS A 39 15.44 9.85 -23.01
C CYS A 39 15.67 9.50 -21.54
N ASN A 40 15.50 8.24 -21.17
CA ASN A 40 15.63 7.73 -19.78
C ASN A 40 14.71 8.41 -18.76
N SER A 41 13.66 9.09 -19.22
CA SER A 41 12.64 9.66 -18.33
C SER A 41 11.76 8.57 -17.77
N LEU A 42 11.23 8.81 -16.57
CA LEU A 42 10.26 7.92 -15.95
C LEU A 42 8.96 7.90 -16.78
N VAL A 43 8.48 6.70 -17.09
CA VAL A 43 7.21 6.50 -17.78
C VAL A 43 6.20 5.95 -16.80
N TYR A 44 5.02 6.59 -16.70
CA TYR A 44 3.95 6.13 -15.83
C TYR A 44 3.45 4.75 -16.26
N ASP A 45 3.43 3.81 -15.31
CA ASP A 45 2.88 2.46 -15.48
C ASP A 45 2.01 2.16 -14.26
N GLU A 46 0.70 2.14 -14.45
CA GLU A 46 -0.26 1.99 -13.37
C GLU A 46 -0.03 0.73 -12.55
N LYS A 47 0.26 -0.40 -13.20
CA LYS A 47 0.50 -1.67 -12.50
C LYS A 47 1.76 -1.62 -11.64
N LEU A 48 2.85 -1.08 -12.17
CA LEU A 48 4.11 -0.97 -11.45
C LEU A 48 4.00 0.04 -10.31
N ASP A 49 3.34 1.16 -10.54
CA ASP A 49 3.15 2.20 -9.52
C ASP A 49 2.24 1.72 -8.40
N ASN A 50 1.16 0.99 -8.72
CA ASN A 50 0.28 0.41 -7.70
C ASN A 50 1.01 -0.65 -6.87
N THR A 51 1.80 -1.50 -7.49
CA THR A 51 2.63 -2.49 -6.79
C THR A 51 3.61 -1.81 -5.84
N ALA A 52 4.24 -0.73 -6.27
CA ALA A 52 5.16 0.04 -5.43
C ALA A 52 4.44 0.67 -4.24
N SER A 53 3.26 1.26 -4.46
CA SER A 53 2.46 1.85 -3.37
C SER A 53 2.06 0.81 -2.34
N GLU A 54 1.57 -0.35 -2.77
CA GLU A 54 1.19 -1.46 -1.88
C GLU A 54 2.39 -1.96 -1.07
N LYS A 55 3.55 -2.08 -1.71
CA LYS A 55 4.78 -2.51 -1.04
C LYS A 55 5.22 -1.51 0.02
N GLY A 56 5.14 -0.21 -0.27
CA GLY A 56 5.44 0.84 0.70
C GLY A 56 4.51 0.80 1.91
N ILE A 57 3.21 0.63 1.69
CA ILE A 57 2.21 0.50 2.76
C ILE A 57 2.47 -0.75 3.59
N GLU A 58 2.78 -1.87 2.97
CA GLU A 58 3.10 -3.12 3.67
C GLU A 58 4.32 -2.95 4.60
N ILE A 59 5.38 -2.32 4.11
CA ILE A 59 6.58 -2.06 4.91
C ILE A 59 6.25 -1.12 6.08
N TYR A 60 5.51 -0.05 5.84
CA TYR A 60 5.08 0.87 6.89
C TYR A 60 4.29 0.14 7.99
N ASN A 61 3.33 -0.69 7.60
CA ASN A 61 2.49 -1.42 8.56
C ASN A 61 3.30 -2.43 9.38
N LYS A 62 4.31 -3.06 8.81
CA LYS A 62 5.21 -3.97 9.55
C LYS A 62 6.06 -3.24 10.58
N LEU A 63 6.51 -2.03 10.26
CA LEU A 63 7.41 -1.26 11.12
C LEU A 63 6.69 -0.41 12.16
N TYR A 64 5.58 0.22 11.78
CA TYR A 64 4.92 1.25 12.60
C TYR A 64 3.42 1.03 12.80
N GLY A 65 2.79 0.16 12.03
CA GLY A 65 1.37 -0.10 12.10
C GLY A 65 1.05 -1.55 12.43
N VAL A 66 -0.04 -2.05 11.85
CA VAL A 66 -0.48 -3.44 11.98
C VAL A 66 -0.54 -4.05 10.57
N PRO A 67 0.20 -5.14 10.30
CA PRO A 67 0.14 -5.82 9.01
C PRO A 67 -1.29 -6.30 8.68
N LYS A 68 -1.64 -6.29 7.40
CA LYS A 68 -2.97 -6.72 6.95
C LYS A 68 -3.32 -8.13 7.41
N GLU A 69 -2.33 -9.02 7.45
CA GLU A 69 -2.51 -10.41 7.87
C GLU A 69 -2.97 -10.48 9.33
N GLU A 70 -2.46 -9.62 10.20
CA GLU A 70 -2.86 -9.56 11.61
C GLU A 70 -4.28 -9.03 11.77
N ILE A 71 -4.70 -8.08 10.94
CA ILE A 71 -6.08 -7.57 10.93
C ILE A 71 -7.04 -8.69 10.56
N ILE A 72 -6.73 -9.43 9.50
CA ILE A 72 -7.54 -10.57 9.05
C ILE A 72 -7.58 -11.67 10.13
N ALA A 73 -6.43 -12.00 10.71
CA ALA A 73 -6.33 -13.01 11.76
C ALA A 73 -7.13 -12.61 13.00
N LEU A 74 -7.11 -11.35 13.39
CA LEU A 74 -7.88 -10.84 14.51
C LEU A 74 -9.39 -10.98 14.27
N ARG A 75 -9.85 -10.62 13.08
CA ARG A 75 -11.25 -10.77 12.69
C ARG A 75 -11.69 -12.24 12.76
N LYS A 76 -10.87 -13.14 12.23
CA LYS A 76 -11.15 -14.57 12.25
C LYS A 76 -11.11 -15.16 13.67
N LYS A 77 -10.24 -14.65 14.52
CA LYS A 77 -10.14 -15.06 15.92
C LYS A 77 -11.46 -14.88 16.66
N TYR A 78 -12.16 -13.78 16.39
CA TYR A 78 -13.45 -13.49 16.99
C TYR A 78 -14.63 -13.99 16.13
N ASN A 79 -14.34 -14.69 15.03
CA ASN A 79 -15.35 -15.27 14.15
C ASN A 79 -16.34 -14.24 13.60
N LEU A 80 -15.84 -13.05 13.23
CA LEU A 80 -16.63 -11.94 12.74
C LEU A 80 -16.57 -11.80 11.24
N SER A 81 -17.68 -11.39 10.62
CA SER A 81 -17.68 -10.96 9.22
C SER A 81 -16.99 -9.60 9.09
N GLN A 82 -16.62 -9.21 7.88
CA GLN A 82 -16.08 -7.87 7.62
C GLN A 82 -17.06 -6.78 8.05
N GLU A 83 -18.34 -6.98 7.81
CA GLU A 83 -19.37 -6.01 8.19
C GLU A 83 -19.44 -5.82 9.71
N LEU A 84 -19.48 -6.91 10.47
CA LEU A 84 -19.54 -6.85 11.93
C LEU A 84 -18.24 -6.28 12.50
N PHE A 85 -17.10 -6.68 11.99
CA PHE A 85 -15.81 -6.17 12.48
C PHE A 85 -15.65 -4.68 12.20
N SER A 86 -16.13 -4.19 11.07
CA SER A 86 -16.12 -2.77 10.76
C SER A 86 -16.94 -1.97 11.78
N LYS A 87 -18.07 -2.51 12.22
CA LYS A 87 -18.89 -1.89 13.28
C LYS A 87 -18.19 -1.86 14.63
N VAL A 88 -17.46 -2.92 14.96
CA VAL A 88 -16.66 -2.97 16.21
C VAL A 88 -15.58 -1.90 16.21
N ILE A 89 -14.88 -1.72 15.09
CA ILE A 89 -13.83 -0.71 14.94
C ILE A 89 -14.44 0.69 14.83
N GLY A 90 -15.63 0.81 14.26
CA GLY A 90 -16.29 2.08 14.01
C GLY A 90 -15.99 2.69 12.67
N CYS A 91 -15.56 1.89 11.70
CA CYS A 91 -15.31 2.34 10.32
C CYS A 91 -16.33 1.77 9.36
N ALA A 92 -16.35 2.28 8.13
CA ALA A 92 -17.18 1.71 7.07
C ALA A 92 -16.61 0.36 6.63
N LYS A 93 -17.48 -0.55 6.19
CA LYS A 93 -17.07 -1.85 5.66
C LYS A 93 -16.06 -1.71 4.53
N LYS A 94 -16.27 -0.77 3.63
CA LYS A 94 -15.37 -0.47 2.52
C LYS A 94 -13.97 -0.09 2.99
N THR A 95 -13.89 0.68 4.07
CA THR A 95 -12.64 1.07 4.69
C THR A 95 -11.90 -0.13 5.26
N LEU A 96 -12.59 -1.02 5.97
CA LEU A 96 -12.01 -2.24 6.49
C LEU A 96 -11.48 -3.15 5.38
N ILE A 97 -12.23 -3.28 4.28
CA ILE A 97 -11.80 -4.07 3.12
C ILE A 97 -10.48 -3.51 2.57
N SER A 98 -10.34 -2.18 2.49
CA SER A 98 -9.08 -1.54 2.07
C SER A 98 -7.91 -1.88 3.00
N TYR A 99 -8.15 -1.92 4.31
CA TYR A 99 -7.11 -2.30 5.28
C TYR A 99 -6.70 -3.75 5.11
N GLU A 100 -7.65 -4.66 4.92
CA GLU A 100 -7.37 -6.09 4.73
C GLU A 100 -6.70 -6.40 3.39
N LYS A 101 -6.87 -5.54 2.39
CA LYS A 101 -6.16 -5.65 1.10
C LYS A 101 -4.76 -5.04 1.14
N GLY A 102 -4.45 -4.23 2.16
CA GLY A 102 -3.17 -3.56 2.27
C GLY A 102 -3.02 -2.36 1.34
N VAL A 103 -4.12 -1.77 0.85
CA VAL A 103 -4.10 -0.61 -0.04
C VAL A 103 -4.27 0.71 0.69
N SER A 104 -4.55 0.68 1.99
CA SER A 104 -4.63 1.88 2.83
C SER A 104 -4.09 1.58 4.23
N ILE A 105 -3.77 2.66 4.96
CA ILE A 105 -3.23 2.59 6.31
C ILE A 105 -4.32 3.01 7.28
N PRO A 106 -4.61 2.22 8.34
CA PRO A 106 -5.59 2.63 9.35
C PRO A 106 -5.21 3.97 9.96
N ASN A 107 -6.21 4.85 10.18
CA ASN A 107 -5.94 6.08 10.91
C ASN A 107 -5.62 5.74 12.38
N ASP A 108 -5.07 6.73 13.10
CA ASP A 108 -4.55 6.48 14.44
C ASP A 108 -5.60 5.98 15.42
N SER A 109 -6.84 6.47 15.32
CA SER A 109 -7.94 6.02 16.19
C SER A 109 -8.28 4.56 15.99
N TYR A 110 -8.41 4.12 14.75
CA TYR A 110 -8.69 2.72 14.42
C TYR A 110 -7.49 1.83 14.73
N LEU A 111 -6.28 2.31 14.49
CA LEU A 111 -5.05 1.58 14.77
C LEU A 111 -4.90 1.27 16.27
N ILE A 112 -5.17 2.24 17.13
CA ILE A 112 -5.15 2.06 18.59
C ILE A 112 -6.13 0.98 18.99
N LEU A 113 -7.37 1.04 18.48
CA LEU A 113 -8.40 0.06 18.79
C LEU A 113 -8.02 -1.36 18.33
N ILE A 114 -7.48 -1.48 17.13
CA ILE A 114 -7.00 -2.76 16.60
C ILE A 114 -5.88 -3.32 17.48
N LYS A 115 -4.93 -2.51 17.90
CA LYS A 115 -3.83 -2.93 18.78
C LYS A 115 -4.31 -3.37 20.15
N ILE A 116 -5.34 -2.76 20.69
CA ILE A 116 -5.96 -3.16 21.97
C ILE A 116 -6.60 -4.54 21.84
N LEU A 117 -7.23 -4.83 20.70
CA LEU A 117 -7.94 -6.08 20.46
C LEU A 117 -7.01 -7.27 20.17
N ILE A 118 -5.81 -7.01 19.73
CA ILE A 118 -4.81 -8.08 19.51
C ILE A 118 -4.34 -8.72 20.86
#